data_4eb2ea847383839d95f236a1d222bfca
#
_entry.id   4eb2ea847383839d95f236a1d222bfca
#
_cell.length_a   1.000
_cell.length_b   1.000
_cell.length_c   1.000
_cell.angle_alpha   90.00
_cell.angle_beta   90.00
_cell.angle_gamma   90.00
#
_symmetry.space_group_name_H-M   'P 1'
#
loop_
_entity.id
_entity.type
_entity.pdbx_description
1 polymer ?
#
loop_
_entity_poly.entity_id
_entity_poly.type
_entity_poly.pdbx_seq_one_letter_code
_entity_poly.pdbx_strand_id
1 'polypeptide(L)'
;MSHQCSLSELNENLVPFTARQIKSSLIWCAEDVRNPDELQNACSYIIDPGSTASAKVFHAERYGGSGIQRNGGGARCGFDGNYQVKGIGSNPLVGEGTDERHSNGALGAVHAIYEALWGEVLAQILPYSAVRVRAVLLTDLYTEKAFERSGRKSRRALL
;
A
#
# COMPACT_ATOMS: atom_id res chain seq x y z
N MET A 1 -19.61 -23.61 11.72
CA MET A 1 -20.11 -22.22 11.88
C MET A 1 -18.93 -21.31 11.65
N SER A 2 -18.87 -20.64 10.48
CA SER A 2 -17.84 -19.66 10.20
C SER A 2 -18.16 -18.39 10.97
N HIS A 3 -17.39 -18.06 12.00
CA HIS A 3 -17.42 -16.75 12.61
C HIS A 3 -16.99 -15.73 11.54
N GLN A 4 -17.93 -15.01 11.00
CA GLN A 4 -17.66 -13.83 10.20
C GLN A 4 -17.27 -12.73 11.19
N CYS A 5 -15.96 -12.44 11.27
CA CYS A 5 -15.44 -11.34 12.07
C CYS A 5 -16.05 -10.04 11.53
N SER A 6 -16.75 -9.29 12.36
CA SER A 6 -17.32 -8.02 11.96
C SER A 6 -16.22 -6.94 11.92
N LEU A 7 -16.33 -5.95 11.03
CA LEU A 7 -15.41 -4.82 10.98
C LEU A 7 -15.33 -4.05 12.32
N SER A 8 -16.35 -4.14 13.17
CA SER A 8 -16.34 -3.56 14.52
C SER A 8 -15.36 -4.27 15.47
N GLU A 9 -15.10 -5.57 15.29
CA GLU A 9 -14.11 -6.32 16.08
C GLU A 9 -12.68 -6.03 15.65
N LEU A 10 -12.48 -5.49 14.44
CA LEU A 10 -11.17 -5.05 13.93
C LEU A 10 -10.85 -3.60 14.30
N ASN A 11 -11.79 -2.83 14.82
CA ASN A 11 -11.65 -1.39 15.06
C ASN A 11 -10.47 -1.03 15.98
N GLU A 12 -10.15 -1.86 16.97
CA GLU A 12 -9.01 -1.64 17.87
C GLU A 12 -7.65 -1.78 17.15
N ASN A 13 -7.65 -2.47 16.01
CA ASN A 13 -6.46 -2.72 15.21
C ASN A 13 -6.32 -1.77 14.00
N LEU A 14 -7.29 -0.90 13.78
CA LEU A 14 -7.31 0.05 12.69
C LEU A 14 -6.99 1.46 13.17
N VAL A 15 -5.94 2.05 12.62
CA VAL A 15 -5.50 3.41 12.94
C VAL A 15 -5.83 4.33 11.76
N PRO A 16 -6.78 5.28 11.90
CA PRO A 16 -7.16 6.15 10.81
C PRO A 16 -6.07 7.18 10.48
N PHE A 17 -5.94 7.48 9.21
CA PHE A 17 -5.11 8.57 8.71
C PHE A 17 -5.70 9.13 7.41
N THR A 18 -5.27 10.34 7.05
CA THR A 18 -5.73 11.02 5.84
C THR A 18 -4.70 10.90 4.73
N ALA A 19 -5.16 10.53 3.54
CA ALA A 19 -4.39 10.59 2.30
C ALA A 19 -5.02 11.57 1.32
N ARG A 20 -4.22 12.06 0.37
CA ARG A 20 -4.60 13.05 -0.64
C ARG A 20 -4.56 12.42 -2.01
N GLN A 21 -5.56 12.76 -2.83
CA GLN A 21 -5.64 12.27 -4.20
C GLN A 21 -4.46 12.77 -5.03
N ILE A 22 -3.91 11.89 -5.86
CA ILE A 22 -2.86 12.21 -6.82
C ILE A 22 -3.20 11.68 -8.20
N LYS A 23 -2.52 12.22 -9.19
CA LYS A 23 -2.57 11.68 -10.55
C LYS A 23 -1.76 10.39 -10.62
N SER A 24 -2.34 9.37 -11.21
CA SER A 24 -1.68 8.10 -11.50
C SER A 24 -2.06 7.58 -12.88
N SER A 25 -1.31 6.59 -13.35
CA SER A 25 -1.61 5.84 -14.57
C SER A 25 -1.67 4.36 -14.22
N LEU A 26 -2.73 3.69 -14.60
CA LEU A 26 -2.85 2.24 -14.48
C LEU A 26 -1.91 1.60 -15.51
N ILE A 27 -0.94 0.82 -15.05
CA ILE A 27 0.00 0.10 -15.93
C ILE A 27 -0.28 -1.40 -16.01
N TRP A 28 -0.99 -1.93 -15.05
CA TRP A 28 -1.46 -3.30 -15.03
C TRP A 28 -2.64 -3.47 -14.05
N CYS A 29 -3.58 -4.36 -14.38
CA CYS A 29 -4.60 -4.84 -13.45
C CYS A 29 -4.88 -6.32 -13.68
N ALA A 30 -5.39 -6.99 -12.64
CA ALA A 30 -5.81 -8.38 -12.73
C ALA A 30 -7.04 -8.52 -13.64
N GLU A 31 -7.12 -9.66 -14.37
CA GLU A 31 -8.15 -9.89 -15.38
C GLU A 31 -9.59 -9.86 -14.83
N ASP A 32 -9.77 -10.19 -13.57
CA ASP A 32 -11.07 -10.19 -12.89
C ASP A 32 -11.49 -8.82 -12.32
N VAL A 33 -10.71 -7.76 -12.54
CA VAL A 33 -11.09 -6.39 -12.22
C VAL A 33 -12.10 -5.87 -13.24
N ARG A 34 -13.35 -5.72 -12.81
CA ARG A 34 -14.46 -5.32 -13.70
C ARG A 34 -14.41 -3.85 -14.10
N ASN A 35 -13.94 -2.98 -13.23
CA ASN A 35 -13.89 -1.54 -13.45
C ASN A 35 -12.50 -0.99 -13.06
N PRO A 36 -11.53 -1.03 -13.97
CA PRO A 36 -10.17 -0.55 -13.71
C PRO A 36 -10.10 0.95 -13.39
N ASP A 37 -10.96 1.78 -14.02
CA ASP A 37 -10.97 3.24 -13.79
C ASP A 37 -11.48 3.56 -12.38
N GLU A 38 -12.50 2.87 -11.90
CA GLU A 38 -13.00 3.02 -10.53
C GLU A 38 -11.92 2.61 -9.52
N LEU A 39 -11.26 1.47 -9.75
CA LEU A 39 -10.16 1.02 -8.89
C LEU A 39 -9.02 2.04 -8.88
N GLN A 40 -8.60 2.54 -10.05
CA GLN A 40 -7.58 3.57 -10.14
C GLN A 40 -7.96 4.82 -9.34
N ASN A 41 -9.19 5.31 -9.50
CA ASN A 41 -9.68 6.48 -8.77
C ASN A 41 -9.77 6.23 -7.26
N ALA A 42 -10.19 5.05 -6.84
CA ALA A 42 -10.30 4.67 -5.43
C ALA A 42 -8.93 4.55 -4.72
N CYS A 43 -7.88 4.16 -5.46
CA CYS A 43 -6.57 3.83 -4.92
C CYS A 43 -5.49 4.90 -5.19
N SER A 44 -5.75 5.94 -6.00
CA SER A 44 -4.79 7.00 -6.34
C SER A 44 -4.66 8.02 -5.21
N TYR A 45 -4.12 7.61 -4.08
CA TYR A 45 -3.95 8.43 -2.88
C TYR A 45 -2.58 8.22 -2.25
N ILE A 46 -2.02 9.30 -1.69
CA ILE A 46 -0.79 9.26 -0.88
C ILE A 46 -0.94 10.15 0.36
N ILE A 47 -0.12 9.88 1.36
CA ILE A 47 0.06 10.78 2.50
C ILE A 47 0.91 11.96 2.04
N ASP A 48 0.28 13.12 1.94
CA ASP A 48 0.93 14.40 1.58
C ASP A 48 0.29 15.53 2.38
N PRO A 49 0.88 15.91 3.53
CA PRO A 49 0.34 16.96 4.38
C PRO A 49 0.31 18.35 3.70
N GLY A 50 1.15 18.58 2.69
CA GLY A 50 1.22 19.85 1.96
C GLY A 50 0.20 19.99 0.84
N SER A 51 -0.47 18.91 0.47
CA SER A 51 -1.44 18.90 -0.64
C SER A 51 -2.80 19.40 -0.21
N THR A 52 -3.44 20.21 -1.08
CA THR A 52 -4.83 20.66 -0.96
C THR A 52 -5.83 19.79 -1.75
N ALA A 53 -5.35 18.74 -2.42
CA ALA A 53 -6.19 17.82 -3.18
C ALA A 53 -7.23 17.11 -2.29
N SER A 54 -8.23 16.51 -2.93
CA SER A 54 -9.29 15.76 -2.25
C SER A 54 -8.73 14.78 -1.23
N ALA A 55 -9.30 14.79 -0.04
CA ALA A 55 -8.89 13.95 1.07
C ALA A 55 -9.76 12.69 1.15
N LYS A 56 -9.14 11.58 1.55
CA LYS A 56 -9.81 10.33 1.87
C LYS A 56 -9.19 9.74 3.13
N VAL A 57 -10.02 9.15 3.98
CA VAL A 57 -9.56 8.43 5.16
C VAL A 57 -9.21 7.01 4.77
N PHE A 58 -8.03 6.59 5.18
CA PHE A 58 -7.55 5.23 5.15
C PHE A 58 -7.25 4.76 6.57
N HIS A 59 -7.10 3.47 6.75
CA HIS A 59 -6.77 2.86 8.03
C HIS A 59 -5.47 2.06 7.87
N ALA A 60 -4.53 2.29 8.75
CA ALA A 60 -3.36 1.45 8.91
C ALA A 60 -3.72 0.26 9.81
N GLU A 61 -3.38 -0.94 9.37
CA GLU A 61 -3.68 -2.17 10.11
C GLU A 61 -2.56 -2.47 11.11
N ARG A 62 -2.93 -2.57 12.38
CA ARG A 62 -2.03 -3.01 13.44
C ARG A 62 -2.10 -4.53 13.55
N TYR A 63 -1.02 -5.20 13.19
CA TYR A 63 -0.92 -6.66 13.30
C TYR A 63 0.41 -7.04 13.94
N GLY A 64 0.36 -7.64 15.10
CA GLY A 64 1.52 -8.20 15.76
C GLY A 64 2.65 -7.22 16.03
N GLY A 65 3.70 -7.70 16.61
CA GLY A 65 4.90 -6.95 16.91
C GLY A 65 5.06 -6.67 18.39
N SER A 66 5.67 -7.60 19.09
CA SER A 66 6.21 -7.44 20.43
C SER A 66 7.71 -7.14 20.41
N GLY A 67 8.23 -6.65 19.29
CA GLY A 67 9.64 -6.40 19.11
C GLY A 67 10.07 -4.98 19.46
N ILE A 68 11.34 -4.67 19.18
CA ILE A 68 11.99 -3.36 19.38
C ILE A 68 11.21 -2.24 18.64
N GLN A 69 10.52 -2.58 17.57
CA GLN A 69 9.64 -1.69 16.83
C GLN A 69 8.21 -1.86 17.33
N ARG A 70 7.78 -0.97 18.18
CA ARG A 70 6.51 -1.03 18.91
C ARG A 70 5.25 -0.89 18.06
N ASN A 71 5.34 -0.75 16.76
CA ASN A 71 4.19 -0.39 15.94
C ASN A 71 3.47 -1.57 15.30
N GLY A 72 4.19 -2.64 15.05
CA GLY A 72 3.62 -3.91 14.59
C GLY A 72 2.51 -3.79 13.55
N GLY A 73 2.76 -3.07 12.45
CA GLY A 73 1.74 -2.86 11.44
C GLY A 73 2.27 -2.57 10.05
N GLY A 74 1.35 -2.44 9.11
CA GLY A 74 1.64 -2.12 7.71
C GLY A 74 2.01 -0.66 7.51
N ALA A 75 3.22 -0.25 7.88
CA ALA A 75 3.68 1.15 7.90
C ALA A 75 3.60 1.90 6.55
N ARG A 76 3.38 1.21 5.44
CA ARG A 76 3.26 1.76 4.09
C ARG A 76 1.94 1.43 3.41
N CYS A 77 1.01 0.86 4.13
CA CYS A 77 -0.27 0.41 3.61
C CYS A 77 -1.42 1.21 4.20
N GLY A 78 -2.49 1.35 3.45
CA GLY A 78 -3.74 1.94 3.91
C GLY A 78 -4.93 1.18 3.35
N PHE A 79 -5.90 0.89 4.21
CA PHE A 79 -7.15 0.21 3.87
C PHE A 79 -8.30 1.22 3.89
N ASP A 80 -9.12 1.25 2.85
CA ASP A 80 -10.24 2.17 2.71
C ASP A 80 -11.63 1.54 2.95
N GLY A 81 -11.63 0.27 3.34
CA GLY A 81 -12.85 -0.55 3.48
C GLY A 81 -13.04 -1.54 2.34
N ASN A 82 -12.47 -1.29 1.16
CA ASN A 82 -12.55 -2.15 -0.02
C ASN A 82 -11.18 -2.60 -0.52
N TYR A 83 -10.22 -1.67 -0.53
CA TYR A 83 -8.89 -1.90 -1.08
C TYR A 83 -7.81 -1.58 -0.05
N GLN A 84 -6.78 -2.41 -0.02
CA GLN A 84 -5.54 -2.09 0.65
C GLN A 84 -4.56 -1.51 -0.37
N VAL A 85 -4.12 -0.28 -0.14
CA VAL A 85 -3.17 0.42 -1.00
C VAL A 85 -1.79 0.39 -0.36
N LYS A 86 -0.81 -0.19 -1.04
CA LYS A 86 0.60 -0.21 -0.62
C LYS A 86 1.42 0.86 -1.35
N GLY A 87 2.32 1.51 -0.65
CA GLY A 87 3.12 2.62 -1.20
C GLY A 87 2.52 3.99 -0.95
N ILE A 88 1.45 4.06 -0.14
CA ILE A 88 0.68 5.26 0.15
C ILE A 88 1.48 6.35 0.90
N GLY A 89 2.60 5.99 1.51
CA GLY A 89 3.42 6.88 2.33
C GLY A 89 3.53 6.38 3.77
N SER A 90 4.25 7.14 4.59
CA SER A 90 4.43 6.81 6.02
C SER A 90 3.13 7.02 6.78
N ASN A 91 2.47 5.94 7.13
CA ASN A 91 1.27 6.00 7.97
C ASN A 91 1.65 6.08 9.47
N PRO A 92 0.67 6.27 10.39
CA PRO A 92 0.95 6.42 11.83
C PRO A 92 1.62 5.22 12.52
N LEU A 93 1.74 4.08 11.85
CA LEU A 93 2.36 2.87 12.39
C LEU A 93 3.85 2.72 12.03
N VAL A 94 4.47 3.74 11.44
CA VAL A 94 5.92 3.76 11.24
C VAL A 94 6.62 3.76 12.60
N GLY A 95 7.50 2.78 12.81
CA GLY A 95 8.21 2.59 14.09
C GLY A 95 9.32 3.60 14.32
N GLU A 96 9.52 3.94 15.59
CA GLU A 96 10.72 4.63 16.02
C GLU A 96 11.95 3.76 15.71
N GLY A 97 13.00 4.37 15.17
CA GLY A 97 14.24 3.66 14.80
C GLY A 97 14.14 2.86 13.50
N THR A 98 13.05 2.98 12.78
CA THR A 98 12.95 2.45 11.40
C THR A 98 13.93 3.20 10.50
N ASP A 99 14.74 2.47 9.72
CA ASP A 99 15.66 3.13 8.80
C ASP A 99 14.91 3.92 7.72
N GLU A 100 15.60 4.90 7.11
CA GLU A 100 15.02 5.81 6.13
C GLU A 100 14.38 5.09 4.93
N ARG A 101 14.88 3.90 4.57
CA ARG A 101 14.36 3.09 3.47
C ARG A 101 13.01 2.45 3.77
N HIS A 102 12.72 2.23 5.04
CA HIS A 102 11.49 1.58 5.50
C HIS A 102 10.50 2.57 6.13
N SER A 103 10.96 3.76 6.51
CA SER A 103 10.15 4.77 7.21
C SER A 103 9.32 5.66 6.28
N ASN A 104 9.72 5.86 5.02
CA ASN A 104 9.02 6.78 4.11
C ASN A 104 7.75 6.22 3.46
N GLY A 105 7.50 4.92 3.62
CA GLY A 105 6.29 4.26 3.09
C GLY A 105 6.12 4.28 1.58
N ALA A 106 7.12 4.74 0.83
CA ALA A 106 7.10 4.75 -0.62
C ALA A 106 7.38 3.35 -1.20
N LEU A 107 6.86 3.10 -2.39
CA LEU A 107 7.10 1.89 -3.16
C LEU A 107 7.61 2.28 -4.55
N GLY A 108 8.78 1.76 -4.94
CA GLY A 108 9.32 1.98 -6.28
C GLY A 108 8.60 1.11 -7.32
N ALA A 109 8.46 1.61 -8.54
CA ALA A 109 7.73 0.94 -9.63
C ALA A 109 8.26 -0.47 -9.92
N VAL A 110 9.57 -0.67 -9.91
CA VAL A 110 10.17 -1.99 -10.14
C VAL A 110 9.73 -2.99 -9.07
N HIS A 111 9.74 -2.58 -7.79
CA HIS A 111 9.29 -3.45 -6.70
C HIS A 111 7.79 -3.74 -6.79
N ALA A 112 6.98 -2.75 -7.16
CA ALA A 112 5.55 -2.94 -7.37
C ALA A 112 5.25 -3.99 -8.45
N ILE A 113 5.91 -3.86 -9.60
CA ILE A 113 5.77 -4.82 -10.71
C ILE A 113 6.25 -6.22 -10.27
N TYR A 114 7.37 -6.28 -9.54
CA TYR A 114 7.92 -7.54 -9.05
C TYR A 114 6.98 -8.24 -8.06
N GLU A 115 6.37 -7.48 -7.14
CA GLU A 115 5.37 -8.02 -6.21
C GLU A 115 4.12 -8.53 -6.94
N ALA A 116 3.63 -7.79 -7.93
CA ALA A 116 2.49 -8.22 -8.72
C ALA A 116 2.80 -9.52 -9.48
N LEU A 117 3.95 -9.60 -10.15
CA LEU A 117 4.39 -10.79 -10.87
C LEU A 117 4.47 -12.01 -9.94
N TRP A 118 5.12 -11.87 -8.79
CA TRP A 118 5.24 -12.98 -7.84
C TRP A 118 3.90 -13.36 -7.22
N GLY A 119 3.01 -12.40 -6.96
CA GLY A 119 1.66 -12.69 -6.51
C GLY A 119 0.91 -13.60 -7.48
N GLU A 120 0.99 -13.32 -8.79
CA GLU A 120 0.37 -14.16 -9.82
C GLU A 120 1.02 -15.55 -9.91
N VAL A 121 2.35 -15.61 -9.90
CA VAL A 121 3.08 -16.90 -9.93
C VAL A 121 2.74 -17.76 -8.70
N LEU A 122 2.81 -17.18 -7.52
CA LEU A 122 2.55 -17.91 -6.28
C LEU A 122 1.09 -18.34 -6.15
N ALA A 123 0.17 -17.56 -6.67
CA ALA A 123 -1.25 -17.93 -6.70
C ALA A 123 -1.52 -19.20 -7.52
N GLN A 124 -0.67 -19.50 -8.52
CA GLN A 124 -0.80 -20.70 -9.35
C GLN A 124 -0.13 -21.93 -8.73
N ILE A 125 0.94 -21.75 -7.97
CA ILE A 125 1.75 -22.88 -7.50
C ILE A 125 1.52 -23.26 -6.04
N LEU A 126 0.99 -22.34 -5.22
CA LEU A 126 0.72 -22.63 -3.81
C LEU A 126 -0.65 -23.31 -3.63
N PRO A 127 -0.75 -24.32 -2.75
CA PRO A 127 -1.99 -25.09 -2.57
C PRO A 127 -3.17 -24.27 -2.04
N TYR A 128 -2.89 -23.18 -1.34
CA TYR A 128 -3.90 -22.26 -0.80
C TYR A 128 -3.86 -20.88 -1.47
N SER A 129 -3.23 -20.79 -2.65
CA SER A 129 -3.04 -19.54 -3.38
C SER A 129 -2.14 -18.52 -2.62
N ALA A 130 -2.12 -17.28 -3.06
CA ALA A 130 -1.40 -16.18 -2.44
C ALA A 130 -2.24 -14.89 -2.51
N VAL A 131 -1.88 -13.91 -1.70
CA VAL A 131 -2.45 -12.57 -1.83
C VAL A 131 -2.02 -12.00 -3.18
N ARG A 132 -2.99 -11.70 -4.04
CA ARG A 132 -2.74 -11.16 -5.37
C ARG A 132 -2.91 -9.65 -5.39
N VAL A 133 -2.03 -9.00 -6.12
CA VAL A 133 -2.18 -7.59 -6.45
C VAL A 133 -3.37 -7.41 -7.39
N ARG A 134 -4.18 -6.37 -7.18
CA ARG A 134 -5.33 -6.07 -8.04
C ARG A 134 -4.96 -5.13 -9.18
N ALA A 135 -4.05 -4.18 -8.91
CA ALA A 135 -3.55 -3.23 -9.91
C ALA A 135 -2.16 -2.71 -9.53
N VAL A 136 -1.44 -2.23 -10.53
CA VAL A 136 -0.20 -1.45 -10.38
C VAL A 136 -0.45 -0.06 -10.96
N LEU A 137 -0.42 0.95 -10.09
CA LEU A 137 -0.61 2.34 -10.47
C LEU A 137 0.73 3.07 -10.41
N LEU A 138 1.10 3.77 -11.49
CA LEU A 138 2.32 4.54 -11.57
C LEU A 138 2.03 6.01 -11.35
N THR A 139 2.71 6.64 -10.40
CA THR A 139 2.56 8.07 -10.11
C THR A 139 3.62 8.90 -10.85
N ASP A 140 3.46 10.23 -10.89
CA ASP A 140 4.49 11.14 -11.41
C ASP A 140 5.54 11.53 -10.34
N LEU A 141 5.42 10.98 -9.14
CA LEU A 141 6.38 11.17 -8.06
C LEU A 141 7.54 10.17 -8.15
N TYR A 142 8.65 10.53 -7.53
CA TYR A 142 9.85 9.72 -7.51
C TYR A 142 10.23 9.33 -6.08
N THR A 143 10.83 8.16 -5.93
CA THR A 143 11.46 7.74 -4.68
C THR A 143 12.73 8.56 -4.46
N GLU A 144 13.13 8.73 -3.20
CA GLU A 144 14.40 9.37 -2.90
C GLU A 144 15.59 8.48 -3.30
N LYS A 145 16.74 9.09 -3.56
CA LYS A 145 17.95 8.40 -4.05
C LYS A 145 18.42 7.25 -3.14
N ALA A 146 18.12 7.32 -1.85
CA ALA A 146 18.51 6.29 -0.87
C ALA A 146 17.90 4.90 -1.16
N PHE A 147 16.90 4.82 -2.04
CA PHE A 147 16.16 3.57 -2.33
C PHE A 147 16.82 2.66 -3.34
N GLU A 148 17.71 3.18 -4.16
CA GLU A 148 18.23 2.38 -5.25
C GLU A 148 19.72 2.11 -5.10
N ARG A 149 20.09 0.84 -5.11
CA ARG A 149 21.49 0.41 -5.21
C ARG A 149 22.22 1.05 -6.42
N SER A 150 21.45 1.48 -7.44
CA SER A 150 21.95 2.12 -8.65
C SER A 150 22.13 3.65 -8.54
N GLY A 151 21.68 4.28 -7.44
CA GLY A 151 21.69 5.75 -7.27
C GLY A 151 20.71 6.50 -8.20
N ARG A 152 19.83 5.79 -8.89
CA ARG A 152 18.80 6.38 -9.75
C ARG A 152 17.48 6.48 -8.99
N LYS A 153 16.75 7.60 -9.23
CA LYS A 153 15.39 7.75 -8.70
C LYS A 153 14.44 6.83 -9.47
N SER A 154 13.64 6.06 -8.75
CA SER A 154 12.54 5.28 -9.34
C SER A 154 11.23 6.07 -9.24
N ARG A 155 10.34 5.92 -10.21
CA ARG A 155 8.97 6.42 -10.06
C ARG A 155 8.28 5.67 -8.93
N ARG A 156 7.48 6.39 -8.15
CA ARG A 156 6.65 5.77 -7.12
C ARG A 156 5.47 5.07 -7.76
N ALA A 157 5.10 3.93 -7.19
CA ALA A 157 3.91 3.18 -7.56
C ALA A 157 3.02 2.94 -6.34
N LEU A 158 1.77 2.60 -6.62
CA LEU A 158 0.79 2.08 -5.67
C LEU A 158 0.36 0.69 -6.13
N LEU A 159 0.17 -0.22 -5.18
CA LEU A 159 -0.37 -1.57 -5.35
C LEU A 159 -1.70 -1.70 -4.66
#